data_34de105cd95a7f0b6ceaa1d0c272f22e
#
_entry.id   34de105cd95a7f0b6ceaa1d0c272f22e
#
_cell.length_a   1.000
_cell.length_b   1.000
_cell.length_c   1.000
_cell.angle_alpha   90.00
_cell.angle_beta   90.00
_cell.angle_gamma   90.00
#
_symmetry.space_group_name_H-M   'P 1'
#
loop_
_entity.id
_entity.type
_entity.pdbx_description
1 polymer ?
#
loop_
_entity_poly.entity_id
_entity_poly.type
_entity_poly.pdbx_seq_one_letter_code
_entity_poly.pdbx_strand_id
1 'polypeptide(L)'
;MLEDSKKSFSLKKCRSCNSRSIKLHSLRDKFPLYIWPLQKGQKTSLEDIGIYICMECGYIQLQDITEEQISAIYRDEAFNIENSSQNQERLLLLTQEETNRFEKKKVLEIGGGRNAFLFSLPSCTEKWVADFSVDEEVKREVRGFFEGDFLDLHVNEQNFDYIFMFHVLEHFNDPGSAVRKATNLLNDKGKIIVEVPNFSYESKYRPDYTFFHMHISLFTQDSLISFMARQGLSRYNLIKVNDVLFAEFSRNGSQIVDVHVEDSLSHLNLVEENISKCSTHLKKIFQQLKYPTCAIFGGGGASTLFLYNYPFLFDHVRYALDNDLKKAGRTLCNGRIPIVSPNKINDLEIGNVIVLDNTHIEYINNKKVNYISISDIYES
;
A
#
# COMPACT_ATOMS: atom_id res chain seq x y z
N MET A 1 25.52 -32.55 -0.48
CA MET A 1 24.35 -32.40 0.36
C MET A 1 24.05 -30.90 0.49
N LEU A 2 23.31 -30.38 -0.48
CA LEU A 2 22.74 -29.03 -0.53
C LEU A 2 21.31 -29.17 -1.07
N GLU A 3 20.54 -29.99 -0.37
CA GLU A 3 19.08 -30.07 -0.46
C GLU A 3 18.61 -29.73 0.94
N ASP A 4 18.13 -28.49 1.12
CA ASP A 4 17.09 -28.19 2.11
C ASP A 4 16.90 -26.68 2.19
N SER A 5 15.83 -26.25 1.68
CA SER A 5 14.91 -25.17 2.02
C SER A 5 14.33 -24.46 0.80
N LYS A 6 13.83 -25.21 -0.17
CA LYS A 6 12.74 -24.67 -0.99
C LYS A 6 11.51 -24.63 -0.09
N LYS A 7 11.35 -23.55 0.73
CA LYS A 7 10.04 -23.20 1.27
C LYS A 7 9.07 -23.32 0.09
N SER A 8 8.08 -24.17 0.22
CA SER A 8 7.08 -24.43 -0.80
C SER A 8 6.27 -23.13 -0.98
N PHE A 9 6.69 -22.26 -1.91
CA PHE A 9 5.89 -21.14 -2.40
C PHE A 9 4.74 -21.73 -3.19
N SER A 10 3.71 -22.23 -2.54
CA SER A 10 2.53 -22.77 -3.21
C SER A 10 1.28 -22.10 -2.69
N LEU A 11 0.91 -21.00 -3.33
CA LEU A 11 -0.43 -20.51 -3.21
C LEU A 11 -1.40 -21.54 -3.79
N LYS A 12 -2.41 -21.97 -3.02
CA LYS A 12 -3.26 -23.11 -3.41
C LYS A 12 -4.44 -22.71 -4.29
N LYS A 13 -4.91 -21.48 -4.16
CA LYS A 13 -6.11 -20.97 -4.82
C LYS A 13 -6.05 -19.46 -5.06
N CYS A 14 -6.74 -19.02 -6.11
CA CYS A 14 -6.98 -17.61 -6.37
C CYS A 14 -7.93 -17.02 -5.31
N ARG A 15 -7.56 -15.91 -4.69
CA ARG A 15 -8.37 -15.21 -3.69
C ARG A 15 -9.64 -14.59 -4.29
N SER A 16 -9.65 -14.34 -5.62
CA SER A 16 -10.82 -13.78 -6.31
C SER A 16 -11.82 -14.83 -6.78
N CYS A 17 -11.37 -15.87 -7.49
CA CYS A 17 -12.28 -16.83 -8.15
C CYS A 17 -12.18 -18.27 -7.61
N ASN A 18 -11.35 -18.53 -6.61
CA ASN A 18 -11.07 -19.85 -6.04
C ASN A 18 -10.47 -20.88 -7.01
N SER A 19 -10.08 -20.48 -8.22
CA SER A 19 -9.40 -21.36 -9.18
C SER A 19 -8.06 -21.83 -8.63
N ARG A 20 -7.66 -23.04 -9.04
CA ARG A 20 -6.32 -23.60 -8.80
C ARG A 20 -5.34 -23.29 -9.94
N SER A 21 -5.80 -22.69 -11.02
CA SER A 21 -5.00 -22.31 -12.19
C SER A 21 -4.18 -21.05 -11.87
N ILE A 22 -3.22 -21.19 -10.94
CA ILE A 22 -2.34 -20.12 -10.48
C ILE A 22 -0.93 -20.39 -11.00
N LYS A 23 -0.31 -19.37 -11.55
CA LYS A 23 1.07 -19.42 -12.04
C LYS A 23 1.94 -18.45 -11.23
N LEU A 24 3.10 -18.93 -10.77
CA LEU A 24 4.17 -18.06 -10.27
C LEU A 24 4.72 -17.26 -11.45
N HIS A 25 4.67 -15.95 -11.36
CA HIS A 25 5.23 -15.04 -12.37
C HIS A 25 6.70 -14.73 -12.08
N SER A 26 7.00 -14.25 -10.86
CA SER A 26 8.36 -13.90 -10.46
C SER A 26 8.56 -14.02 -8.95
N LEU A 27 9.82 -13.95 -8.52
CA LEU A 27 10.25 -13.94 -7.13
C LEU A 27 11.06 -12.68 -6.84
N ARG A 28 10.86 -12.10 -5.65
CA ARG A 28 11.74 -11.09 -5.07
C ARG A 28 12.47 -11.73 -3.90
N ASP A 29 13.79 -11.84 -4.02
CA ASP A 29 14.62 -12.47 -2.99
C ASP A 29 14.90 -11.51 -1.84
N LYS A 30 14.71 -11.99 -0.60
CA LYS A 30 15.16 -11.31 0.62
C LYS A 30 14.65 -9.88 0.78
N PHE A 31 13.37 -9.66 0.52
CA PHE A 31 12.72 -8.38 0.81
C PHE A 31 12.37 -8.25 2.31
N PRO A 32 12.44 -7.03 2.87
CA PRO A 32 12.12 -6.82 4.28
C PRO A 32 10.63 -7.02 4.54
N LEU A 33 10.31 -7.77 5.61
CA LEU A 33 8.93 -7.94 6.05
C LEU A 33 8.32 -6.60 6.50
N TYR A 34 9.12 -5.80 7.19
CA TYR A 34 8.75 -4.46 7.66
C TYR A 34 9.59 -3.40 6.94
N ILE A 35 8.93 -2.46 6.27
CA ILE A 35 9.58 -1.51 5.37
C ILE A 35 9.76 -0.10 5.96
N TRP A 36 9.14 0.20 7.11
CA TRP A 36 9.20 1.52 7.73
C TRP A 36 10.45 1.73 8.58
N PRO A 37 10.67 2.98 9.07
CA PRO A 37 11.84 3.31 9.89
C PRO A 37 11.92 2.49 11.16
N LEU A 38 13.03 1.79 11.35
CA LEU A 38 13.32 0.99 12.53
C LEU A 38 14.02 1.83 13.60
N GLN A 39 13.76 1.56 14.87
CA GLN A 39 14.55 2.11 15.95
C GLN A 39 15.98 1.58 15.88
N LYS A 40 16.92 2.31 16.49
CA LYS A 40 18.34 1.89 16.52
C LYS A 40 18.48 0.51 17.17
N GLY A 41 19.06 -0.43 16.43
CA GLY A 41 19.25 -1.81 16.88
C GLY A 41 18.09 -2.77 16.57
N GLN A 42 16.94 -2.28 16.16
CA GLN A 42 15.85 -3.12 15.64
C GLN A 42 16.20 -3.67 14.26
N LYS A 43 15.65 -4.85 13.97
CA LYS A 43 15.77 -5.52 12.67
C LYS A 43 14.44 -6.15 12.27
N THR A 44 14.22 -6.28 10.97
CA THR A 44 13.13 -7.07 10.40
C THR A 44 13.69 -8.31 9.70
N SER A 45 12.90 -9.37 9.61
CA SER A 45 13.24 -10.52 8.77
C SER A 45 13.28 -10.10 7.30
N LEU A 46 14.14 -10.79 6.54
CA LEU A 46 14.18 -10.71 5.08
C LEU A 46 13.60 -12.00 4.54
N GLU A 47 12.55 -11.87 3.75
CA GLU A 47 11.80 -13.01 3.22
C GLU A 47 11.58 -12.84 1.72
N ASP A 48 11.42 -13.96 1.03
CA ASP A 48 11.16 -13.92 -0.41
C ASP A 48 9.68 -13.62 -0.66
N ILE A 49 9.39 -12.89 -1.75
CA ILE A 49 8.03 -12.59 -2.18
C ILE A 49 7.76 -13.32 -3.50
N GLY A 50 6.81 -14.26 -3.49
CA GLY A 50 6.27 -14.87 -4.69
C GLY A 50 5.13 -14.03 -5.27
N ILE A 51 5.23 -13.69 -6.54
CA ILE A 51 4.22 -12.94 -7.29
C ILE A 51 3.48 -13.91 -8.20
N TYR A 52 2.17 -14.02 -8.02
CA TYR A 52 1.33 -15.00 -8.71
C TYR A 52 0.24 -14.33 -9.53
N ILE A 53 -0.12 -14.97 -10.63
CA ILE A 53 -1.28 -14.60 -11.45
C ILE A 53 -2.24 -15.78 -11.57
N CYS A 54 -3.54 -15.51 -11.49
CA CYS A 54 -4.56 -16.47 -11.81
C CYS A 54 -4.78 -16.51 -13.31
N MET A 55 -4.63 -17.69 -13.93
CA MET A 55 -4.76 -17.88 -15.37
C MET A 55 -6.20 -17.95 -15.85
N GLU A 56 -7.19 -17.88 -14.95
CA GLU A 56 -8.61 -17.82 -15.31
C GLU A 56 -9.22 -16.43 -15.18
N CYS A 57 -8.80 -15.65 -14.20
CA CYS A 57 -9.43 -14.35 -13.95
C CYS A 57 -8.44 -13.17 -13.89
N GLY A 58 -7.19 -13.37 -14.25
CA GLY A 58 -6.18 -12.32 -14.28
C GLY A 58 -5.81 -11.71 -12.91
N TYR A 59 -6.35 -12.22 -11.80
CA TYR A 59 -6.09 -11.67 -10.48
C TYR A 59 -4.63 -11.85 -10.08
N ILE A 60 -3.98 -10.76 -9.67
CA ILE A 60 -2.58 -10.74 -9.24
C ILE A 60 -2.53 -10.74 -7.72
N GLN A 61 -1.70 -11.60 -7.15
CA GLN A 61 -1.62 -11.80 -5.71
C GLN A 61 -0.22 -12.26 -5.27
N LEU A 62 0.16 -11.93 -4.06
CA LEU A 62 1.37 -12.46 -3.41
C LEU A 62 1.01 -13.72 -2.59
N GLN A 63 2.01 -14.39 -2.01
CA GLN A 63 1.76 -15.45 -1.04
C GLN A 63 1.01 -14.94 0.20
N ASP A 64 0.44 -15.86 0.97
CA ASP A 64 -0.22 -15.52 2.24
C ASP A 64 0.80 -15.00 3.25
N ILE A 65 0.36 -14.08 4.10
CA ILE A 65 1.10 -13.62 5.27
C ILE A 65 0.63 -14.43 6.48
N THR A 66 1.57 -14.90 7.30
CA THR A 66 1.24 -15.61 8.54
C THR A 66 0.77 -14.63 9.62
N GLU A 67 0.03 -15.14 10.63
CA GLU A 67 -0.39 -14.34 11.78
C GLU A 67 0.80 -13.73 12.53
N GLU A 68 1.92 -14.45 12.62
CA GLU A 68 3.16 -13.94 13.22
C GLU A 68 3.73 -12.76 12.43
N GLN A 69 3.71 -12.84 11.10
CA GLN A 69 4.15 -11.76 10.21
C GLN A 69 3.21 -10.56 10.33
N ILE A 70 1.90 -10.75 10.30
CA ILE A 70 0.89 -9.70 10.52
C ILE A 70 1.17 -9.02 11.87
N SER A 71 1.29 -9.81 12.93
CA SER A 71 1.56 -9.29 14.27
C SER A 71 2.88 -8.51 14.35
N ALA A 72 3.93 -8.93 13.63
CA ALA A 72 5.21 -8.23 13.59
C ALA A 72 5.11 -6.89 12.85
N ILE A 73 4.28 -6.81 11.81
CA ILE A 73 4.08 -5.60 10.99
C ILE A 73 3.27 -4.54 11.76
N TYR A 74 2.18 -4.93 12.41
CA TYR A 74 1.24 -3.99 13.03
C TYR A 74 1.56 -3.61 14.48
N ARG A 75 2.60 -4.18 15.11
CA ARG A 75 3.01 -3.84 16.48
C ARG A 75 3.69 -2.49 16.64
N ASP A 76 4.20 -1.89 15.58
CA ASP A 76 5.02 -0.67 15.66
C ASP A 76 4.15 0.58 15.51
N GLU A 77 4.28 1.52 16.47
CA GLU A 77 3.65 2.85 16.45
C GLU A 77 4.11 3.73 15.27
N ALA A 78 5.23 3.37 14.61
CA ALA A 78 5.73 4.09 13.44
C ALA A 78 4.79 4.02 12.20
N PHE A 79 3.76 3.21 12.28
CA PHE A 79 2.69 3.09 11.27
C PHE A 79 1.72 4.29 11.24
N ASN A 80 1.89 5.26 12.13
CA ASN A 80 1.06 6.47 12.17
C ASN A 80 1.41 7.42 11.01
N ILE A 81 0.82 7.17 9.85
CA ILE A 81 0.80 8.14 8.76
C ILE A 81 -0.37 9.10 9.06
N GLU A 82 -0.05 10.37 9.30
CA GLU A 82 -1.08 11.40 9.41
C GLU A 82 -1.69 11.65 8.01
N ASN A 83 -2.87 11.12 7.76
CA ASN A 83 -3.57 11.21 6.47
C ASN A 83 -4.67 12.28 6.46
N SER A 84 -4.55 13.33 7.24
CA SER A 84 -5.61 14.37 7.35
C SER A 84 -5.95 15.02 6.01
N SER A 85 -4.97 15.30 5.15
CA SER A 85 -5.19 15.85 3.81
C SER A 85 -5.90 14.88 2.87
N GLN A 86 -5.54 13.60 2.91
CA GLN A 86 -6.22 12.55 2.13
C GLN A 86 -7.68 12.38 2.57
N ASN A 87 -7.95 12.41 3.87
CA ASN A 87 -9.32 12.29 4.38
C ASN A 87 -10.18 13.47 3.94
N GLN A 88 -9.64 14.69 3.87
CA GLN A 88 -10.36 15.85 3.32
C GLN A 88 -10.64 15.68 1.82
N GLU A 89 -9.68 15.22 1.04
CA GLU A 89 -9.88 14.93 -0.39
C GLU A 89 -10.97 13.87 -0.59
N ARG A 90 -10.93 12.76 0.16
CA ARG A 90 -11.96 11.71 0.14
C ARG A 90 -13.34 12.28 0.41
N LEU A 91 -13.47 13.12 1.45
CA LEU A 91 -14.75 13.75 1.79
C LEU A 91 -15.25 14.62 0.64
N LEU A 92 -14.41 15.49 0.07
CA LEU A 92 -14.77 16.34 -1.05
C LEU A 92 -15.27 15.53 -2.25
N LEU A 93 -14.56 14.47 -2.63
CA LEU A 93 -14.95 13.61 -3.74
C LEU A 93 -16.28 12.89 -3.46
N LEU A 94 -16.50 12.43 -2.24
CA LEU A 94 -17.70 11.69 -1.84
C LEU A 94 -18.93 12.60 -1.71
N THR A 95 -18.76 13.88 -1.43
CA THR A 95 -19.85 14.85 -1.22
C THR A 95 -20.05 15.82 -2.39
N GLN A 96 -19.32 15.63 -3.49
CA GLN A 96 -19.36 16.52 -4.65
C GLN A 96 -20.76 16.68 -5.23
N GLU A 97 -21.54 15.59 -5.29
CA GLU A 97 -22.92 15.61 -5.84
C GLU A 97 -23.98 15.79 -4.74
N GLU A 98 -23.69 15.43 -3.50
CA GLU A 98 -24.63 15.48 -2.36
C GLU A 98 -23.88 15.89 -1.09
N THR A 99 -23.94 17.16 -0.72
CA THR A 99 -23.22 17.73 0.43
C THR A 99 -23.60 17.11 1.76
N ASN A 100 -24.86 16.67 1.91
CA ASN A 100 -25.41 16.11 3.16
C ASN A 100 -25.42 14.58 3.15
N ARG A 101 -24.68 13.96 2.26
CA ARG A 101 -24.68 12.52 1.99
C ARG A 101 -24.57 11.64 3.25
N PHE A 102 -23.78 12.06 4.23
CA PHE A 102 -23.50 11.26 5.44
C PHE A 102 -24.28 11.72 6.69
N GLU A 103 -25.08 12.77 6.57
CA GLU A 103 -25.89 13.24 7.70
C GLU A 103 -26.89 12.19 8.17
N LYS A 104 -26.89 11.92 9.48
CA LYS A 104 -27.77 10.94 10.13
C LYS A 104 -27.63 9.52 9.56
N LYS A 105 -26.50 9.22 8.94
CA LYS A 105 -26.17 7.88 8.43
C LYS A 105 -25.41 7.07 9.47
N LYS A 106 -25.59 5.76 9.43
CA LYS A 106 -24.83 4.80 10.21
C LYS A 106 -23.68 4.27 9.36
N VAL A 107 -22.46 4.48 9.79
CA VAL A 107 -21.27 4.15 9.01
C VAL A 107 -20.29 3.30 9.80
N LEU A 108 -19.58 2.41 9.10
CA LEU A 108 -18.49 1.60 9.65
C LEU A 108 -17.23 1.86 8.80
N GLU A 109 -16.12 2.14 9.45
CA GLU A 109 -14.81 2.13 8.81
C GLU A 109 -14.02 0.89 9.26
N ILE A 110 -13.59 0.08 8.28
CA ILE A 110 -12.73 -1.07 8.50
C ILE A 110 -11.30 -0.63 8.20
N GLY A 111 -10.38 -0.80 9.16
CA GLY A 111 -9.00 -0.27 9.06
C GLY A 111 -8.86 1.18 9.54
N GLY A 112 -9.87 1.74 10.23
CA GLY A 112 -9.87 3.13 10.71
C GLY A 112 -9.41 3.29 12.16
N GLY A 113 -8.64 2.36 12.71
CA GLY A 113 -8.21 2.40 14.12
C GLY A 113 -7.30 3.56 14.47
N ARG A 114 -6.67 4.15 13.47
CA ARG A 114 -5.79 5.33 13.56
C ARG A 114 -6.13 6.29 12.44
N ASN A 115 -6.16 7.59 12.73
CA ASN A 115 -6.44 8.62 11.71
C ASN A 115 -7.70 8.36 10.87
N ALA A 116 -8.78 7.91 11.51
CA ALA A 116 -10.00 7.50 10.86
C ALA A 116 -10.56 8.60 9.92
N PHE A 117 -10.98 8.20 8.73
CA PHE A 117 -11.75 9.06 7.82
C PHE A 117 -13.03 9.58 8.50
N LEU A 118 -13.57 8.80 9.43
CA LEU A 118 -14.77 9.13 10.20
C LEU A 118 -14.69 10.50 10.90
N PHE A 119 -13.47 11.01 11.22
CA PHE A 119 -13.30 12.35 11.79
C PHE A 119 -13.69 13.46 10.82
N SER A 120 -13.59 13.21 9.53
CA SER A 120 -13.99 14.17 8.49
C SER A 120 -15.51 14.23 8.28
N LEU A 121 -16.27 13.27 8.81
CA LEU A 121 -17.72 13.17 8.64
C LEU A 121 -18.49 14.09 9.61
N PRO A 122 -19.72 14.54 9.23
CA PRO A 122 -20.56 15.35 10.10
C PRO A 122 -20.75 14.76 11.49
N SER A 123 -20.89 15.60 12.51
CA SER A 123 -21.09 15.17 13.91
C SER A 123 -22.39 14.38 14.12
N CYS A 124 -23.39 14.59 13.28
CA CYS A 124 -24.66 13.85 13.32
C CYS A 124 -24.59 12.45 12.66
N THR A 125 -23.45 12.05 12.12
CA THR A 125 -23.22 10.70 11.58
C THR A 125 -22.99 9.71 12.74
N GLU A 126 -23.64 8.53 12.72
CA GLU A 126 -23.39 7.46 13.68
C GLU A 126 -22.17 6.64 13.21
N LYS A 127 -21.05 6.82 13.90
CA LYS A 127 -19.71 6.35 13.50
C LYS A 127 -19.31 5.09 14.25
N TRP A 128 -18.85 4.08 13.52
CA TRP A 128 -18.31 2.82 14.04
C TRP A 128 -16.97 2.50 13.38
N VAL A 129 -16.09 1.83 14.09
CA VAL A 129 -14.78 1.43 13.59
C VAL A 129 -14.49 -0.03 13.89
N ALA A 130 -13.79 -0.72 12.97
CA ALA A 130 -13.25 -2.06 13.20
C ALA A 130 -11.77 -2.07 12.75
N ASP A 131 -10.87 -2.45 13.66
CA ASP A 131 -9.42 -2.52 13.36
C ASP A 131 -8.73 -3.50 14.32
N PHE A 132 -7.51 -3.93 13.99
CA PHE A 132 -6.66 -4.71 14.92
C PHE A 132 -6.43 -4.00 16.25
N SER A 133 -6.27 -2.67 16.21
CA SER A 133 -6.10 -1.80 17.36
C SER A 133 -6.76 -0.45 17.09
N VAL A 134 -7.48 0.08 18.05
CA VAL A 134 -8.19 1.36 17.95
C VAL A 134 -7.60 2.33 18.96
N ASP A 135 -7.08 3.46 18.48
CA ASP A 135 -6.50 4.49 19.32
C ASP A 135 -7.55 5.14 20.24
N GLU A 136 -7.13 5.57 21.43
CA GLU A 136 -8.01 6.19 22.44
C GLU A 136 -8.70 7.47 21.94
N GLU A 137 -8.10 8.18 20.99
CA GLU A 137 -8.72 9.32 20.35
C GLU A 137 -9.90 8.88 19.48
N VAL A 138 -9.74 7.83 18.69
CA VAL A 138 -10.81 7.25 17.86
C VAL A 138 -11.94 6.73 18.75
N LYS A 139 -11.62 5.99 19.82
CA LYS A 139 -12.62 5.46 20.75
C LYS A 139 -13.53 6.52 21.36
N ARG A 140 -13.02 7.76 21.56
CA ARG A 140 -13.81 8.87 22.13
C ARG A 140 -14.78 9.50 21.12
N GLU A 141 -14.46 9.42 19.84
CA GLU A 141 -15.20 10.11 18.76
C GLU A 141 -16.22 9.20 18.05
N VAL A 142 -16.18 7.89 18.31
CA VAL A 142 -17.07 6.94 17.64
C VAL A 142 -18.17 6.42 18.59
N ARG A 143 -19.29 6.00 18.04
CA ARG A 143 -20.40 5.36 18.77
C ARG A 143 -19.99 4.01 19.35
N GLY A 144 -19.13 3.28 18.62
CA GLY A 144 -18.60 2.01 19.06
C GLY A 144 -17.46 1.52 18.20
N PHE A 145 -16.72 0.56 18.71
CA PHE A 145 -15.55 0.00 18.05
C PHE A 145 -15.44 -1.51 18.28
N PHE A 146 -14.72 -2.17 17.38
CA PHE A 146 -14.40 -3.59 17.42
C PHE A 146 -12.88 -3.74 17.21
N GLU A 147 -12.17 -4.30 18.20
CA GLU A 147 -10.72 -4.53 18.14
C GLU A 147 -10.41 -6.00 17.88
N GLY A 148 -9.61 -6.28 16.86
CA GLY A 148 -9.15 -7.60 16.46
C GLY A 148 -9.12 -7.78 14.94
N ASP A 149 -8.81 -9.00 14.49
CA ASP A 149 -8.94 -9.34 13.07
C ASP A 149 -10.41 -9.23 12.63
N PHE A 150 -10.66 -8.38 11.63
CA PHE A 150 -12.02 -8.17 11.14
C PHE A 150 -12.71 -9.48 10.73
N LEU A 151 -11.98 -10.46 10.21
CA LEU A 151 -12.57 -11.75 9.82
C LEU A 151 -13.08 -12.54 11.03
N ASP A 152 -12.42 -12.46 12.17
CA ASP A 152 -12.74 -13.18 13.39
C ASP A 152 -13.69 -12.40 14.33
N LEU A 153 -13.74 -11.08 14.20
CA LEU A 153 -14.58 -10.24 15.03
C LEU A 153 -16.07 -10.59 14.96
N HIS A 154 -16.72 -10.68 16.11
CA HIS A 154 -18.17 -10.70 16.17
C HIS A 154 -18.71 -9.26 16.17
N VAL A 155 -19.05 -8.76 14.97
CA VAL A 155 -19.70 -7.44 14.82
C VAL A 155 -21.18 -7.64 15.08
N ASN A 156 -21.64 -7.23 16.29
CA ASN A 156 -23.05 -7.36 16.71
C ASN A 156 -23.94 -6.21 16.21
N GLU A 157 -23.39 -5.24 15.50
CA GLU A 157 -24.10 -4.15 14.85
C GLU A 157 -24.32 -4.43 13.37
N GLN A 158 -25.46 -3.99 12.85
CA GLN A 158 -25.88 -4.22 11.46
C GLN A 158 -26.58 -2.98 10.90
N ASN A 159 -27.04 -3.10 9.66
CA ASN A 159 -27.80 -2.07 8.94
C ASN A 159 -27.01 -0.78 8.70
N PHE A 160 -25.71 -0.90 8.37
CA PHE A 160 -24.90 0.24 7.98
C PHE A 160 -25.36 0.80 6.63
N ASP A 161 -25.43 2.12 6.54
CA ASP A 161 -25.66 2.82 5.28
C ASP A 161 -24.40 2.82 4.40
N TYR A 162 -23.23 2.98 5.04
CA TYR A 162 -21.94 2.96 4.36
C TYR A 162 -20.91 2.17 5.16
N ILE A 163 -20.08 1.41 4.43
CA ILE A 163 -18.89 0.78 4.98
C ILE A 163 -17.70 1.26 4.16
N PHE A 164 -16.68 1.79 4.84
CA PHE A 164 -15.45 2.27 4.24
C PHE A 164 -14.34 1.24 4.39
N MET A 165 -13.59 1.00 3.32
CA MET A 165 -12.41 0.13 3.27
C MET A 165 -11.30 0.89 2.51
N PHE A 166 -10.56 1.73 3.22
CA PHE A 166 -9.52 2.58 2.62
C PHE A 166 -8.14 2.02 2.93
N HIS A 167 -7.42 1.57 1.90
CA HIS A 167 -6.12 0.92 2.02
C HIS A 167 -6.09 -0.22 3.05
N VAL A 168 -7.08 -1.10 2.98
CA VAL A 168 -7.20 -2.25 3.87
C VAL A 168 -7.53 -3.54 3.11
N LEU A 169 -8.26 -3.44 1.98
CA LEU A 169 -8.70 -4.62 1.22
C LEU A 169 -7.53 -5.41 0.64
N GLU A 170 -6.48 -4.72 0.22
CA GLU A 170 -5.26 -5.30 -0.33
C GLU A 170 -4.44 -6.10 0.68
N HIS A 171 -4.71 -5.93 1.98
CA HIS A 171 -3.99 -6.59 3.06
C HIS A 171 -4.62 -7.91 3.54
N PHE A 172 -5.88 -8.19 3.21
CA PHE A 172 -6.55 -9.40 3.66
C PHE A 172 -6.04 -10.67 2.97
N ASN A 173 -5.69 -11.70 3.75
CA ASN A 173 -5.44 -13.05 3.22
C ASN A 173 -6.68 -13.66 2.55
N ASP A 174 -7.88 -13.33 3.03
CA ASP A 174 -9.15 -13.67 2.39
C ASP A 174 -10.00 -12.40 2.18
N PRO A 175 -9.68 -11.59 1.14
CA PRO A 175 -10.43 -10.37 0.85
C PRO A 175 -11.89 -10.66 0.46
N GLY A 176 -12.16 -11.84 -0.11
CA GLY A 176 -13.52 -12.26 -0.46
C GLY A 176 -14.40 -12.43 0.78
N SER A 177 -13.91 -13.09 1.81
CA SER A 177 -14.63 -13.22 3.09
C SER A 177 -14.81 -11.87 3.78
N ALA A 178 -13.81 -10.99 3.72
CA ALA A 178 -13.91 -9.65 4.28
C ALA A 178 -15.03 -8.84 3.60
N VAL A 179 -15.09 -8.82 2.27
CA VAL A 179 -16.13 -8.12 1.52
C VAL A 179 -17.51 -8.74 1.77
N ARG A 180 -17.65 -10.08 1.77
CA ARG A 180 -18.92 -10.74 2.08
C ARG A 180 -19.40 -10.42 3.50
N LYS A 181 -18.51 -10.44 4.49
CA LYS A 181 -18.83 -10.06 5.87
C LYS A 181 -19.29 -8.61 5.93
N ALA A 182 -18.55 -7.68 5.35
CA ALA A 182 -18.94 -6.27 5.26
C ALA A 182 -20.30 -6.12 4.55
N THR A 183 -20.52 -6.82 3.44
CA THR A 183 -21.80 -6.79 2.71
C THR A 183 -22.97 -7.23 3.58
N ASN A 184 -22.81 -8.25 4.44
CA ASN A 184 -23.86 -8.73 5.33
C ASN A 184 -24.21 -7.73 6.45
N LEU A 185 -23.31 -6.79 6.77
CA LEU A 185 -23.54 -5.74 7.75
C LEU A 185 -24.30 -4.52 7.17
N LEU A 186 -24.39 -4.40 5.83
CA LEU A 186 -25.12 -3.33 5.17
C LEU A 186 -26.62 -3.48 5.28
N ASN A 187 -27.34 -2.35 5.31
CA ASN A 187 -28.76 -2.34 5.01
C ASN A 187 -29.03 -2.62 3.52
N ASP A 188 -30.30 -2.74 3.12
CA ASP A 188 -30.68 -3.11 1.75
C ASP A 188 -30.21 -2.13 0.68
N LYS A 189 -30.02 -0.85 1.04
CA LYS A 189 -29.54 0.23 0.15
C LYS A 189 -28.10 0.64 0.45
N GLY A 190 -27.47 -0.09 1.36
CA GLY A 190 -26.12 0.21 1.85
C GLY A 190 -25.06 0.05 0.76
N LYS A 191 -23.96 0.75 0.93
CA LYS A 191 -22.85 0.80 -0.02
C LYS A 191 -21.52 0.54 0.66
N ILE A 192 -20.62 -0.14 -0.04
CA ILE A 192 -19.21 -0.24 0.34
C ILE A 192 -18.41 0.74 -0.50
N ILE A 193 -17.59 1.54 0.14
CA ILE A 193 -16.68 2.48 -0.51
C ILE A 193 -15.25 1.98 -0.28
N VAL A 194 -14.56 1.68 -1.37
CA VAL A 194 -13.22 1.08 -1.35
C VAL A 194 -12.22 2.04 -1.98
N GLU A 195 -11.05 2.16 -1.36
CA GLU A 195 -9.87 2.77 -1.96
C GLU A 195 -8.70 1.80 -1.82
N VAL A 196 -8.09 1.45 -2.95
CA VAL A 196 -6.92 0.56 -3.01
C VAL A 196 -5.89 1.10 -4.00
N PRO A 197 -4.60 0.75 -3.89
CA PRO A 197 -3.60 1.11 -4.89
C PRO A 197 -4.00 0.62 -6.28
N ASN A 198 -3.71 1.44 -7.29
CA ASN A 198 -3.95 1.10 -8.69
C ASN A 198 -2.72 0.45 -9.30
N PHE A 199 -2.72 -0.87 -9.42
CA PHE A 199 -1.60 -1.61 -9.98
C PHE A 199 -1.23 -1.19 -11.42
N SER A 200 -2.22 -0.79 -12.23
CA SER A 200 -1.94 -0.27 -13.59
C SER A 200 -1.13 1.02 -13.57
N TYR A 201 -1.34 1.88 -12.58
CA TYR A 201 -0.55 3.09 -12.37
C TYR A 201 0.83 2.76 -11.78
N GLU A 202 0.87 1.94 -10.72
CA GLU A 202 2.11 1.58 -10.05
C GLU A 202 3.08 0.88 -10.99
N SER A 203 2.62 -0.06 -11.83
CA SER A 203 3.46 -0.78 -12.78
C SER A 203 4.20 0.14 -13.75
N LYS A 204 3.63 1.31 -14.05
CA LYS A 204 4.18 2.29 -14.97
C LYS A 204 5.05 3.34 -14.27
N TYR A 205 4.55 3.91 -13.18
CA TYR A 205 5.14 5.12 -12.59
C TYR A 205 5.85 4.88 -11.25
N ARG A 206 5.57 3.77 -10.58
CA ARG A 206 6.12 3.43 -9.26
C ARG A 206 6.46 1.94 -9.12
N PRO A 207 7.14 1.31 -10.11
CA PRO A 207 7.37 -0.14 -10.13
C PRO A 207 8.16 -0.63 -8.91
N ASP A 208 8.99 0.22 -8.31
CA ASP A 208 9.77 -0.10 -7.10
C ASP A 208 8.92 -0.23 -5.83
N TYR A 209 7.71 0.35 -5.83
CA TYR A 209 6.82 0.37 -4.67
C TYR A 209 5.69 -0.66 -4.76
N THR A 210 5.69 -1.48 -5.80
CA THR A 210 4.57 -2.36 -6.13
C THR A 210 4.52 -3.62 -5.26
N PHE A 211 5.67 -4.28 -5.04
CA PHE A 211 5.70 -5.58 -4.36
C PHE A 211 6.33 -5.48 -2.98
N PHE A 212 5.52 -5.69 -1.95
CA PHE A 212 5.96 -5.84 -0.57
C PHE A 212 4.93 -6.65 0.23
N HIS A 213 5.39 -7.28 1.31
CA HIS A 213 4.65 -8.32 2.01
C HIS A 213 3.23 -7.97 2.45
N MET A 214 2.91 -6.70 2.65
CA MET A 214 1.58 -6.30 3.11
C MET A 214 0.54 -6.17 2.01
N HIS A 215 0.94 -5.81 0.78
CA HIS A 215 0.02 -5.70 -0.35
C HIS A 215 -0.11 -7.04 -1.05
N ILE A 216 -0.83 -7.96 -0.42
CA ILE A 216 -0.97 -9.34 -0.91
C ILE A 216 -1.98 -9.50 -2.06
N SER A 217 -2.78 -8.48 -2.31
CA SER A 217 -3.71 -8.38 -3.44
C SER A 217 -3.43 -7.12 -4.24
N LEU A 218 -3.24 -7.25 -5.56
CA LEU A 218 -2.90 -6.15 -6.45
C LEU A 218 -4.06 -5.95 -7.43
N PHE A 219 -4.65 -4.75 -7.40
CA PHE A 219 -5.86 -4.47 -8.16
C PHE A 219 -5.58 -3.57 -9.36
N THR A 220 -5.99 -4.02 -10.54
CA THR A 220 -6.33 -3.14 -11.66
C THR A 220 -7.80 -2.74 -11.54
N GLN A 221 -8.26 -1.73 -12.28
CA GLN A 221 -9.67 -1.34 -12.28
C GLN A 221 -10.59 -2.53 -12.56
N ASP A 222 -10.33 -3.27 -13.63
CA ASP A 222 -11.18 -4.36 -14.07
C ASP A 222 -11.14 -5.54 -13.09
N SER A 223 -9.96 -5.84 -12.53
CA SER A 223 -9.84 -6.90 -11.53
C SER A 223 -10.55 -6.55 -10.22
N LEU A 224 -10.56 -5.28 -9.78
CA LEU A 224 -11.33 -4.82 -8.61
C LEU A 224 -12.83 -4.97 -8.85
N ILE A 225 -13.34 -4.47 -9.98
CA ILE A 225 -14.76 -4.54 -10.31
C ILE A 225 -15.21 -6.00 -10.39
N SER A 226 -14.46 -6.84 -11.12
CA SER A 226 -14.75 -8.27 -11.26
C SER A 226 -14.69 -9.00 -9.91
N PHE A 227 -13.72 -8.67 -9.07
CA PHE A 227 -13.59 -9.21 -7.71
C PHE A 227 -14.83 -8.86 -6.87
N MET A 228 -15.22 -7.57 -6.81
CA MET A 228 -16.37 -7.10 -6.03
C MET A 228 -17.70 -7.70 -6.53
N ALA A 229 -17.87 -7.83 -7.85
CA ALA A 229 -19.03 -8.48 -8.46
C ALA A 229 -19.17 -9.94 -8.02
N ARG A 230 -18.06 -10.70 -7.94
CA ARG A 230 -18.04 -12.07 -7.40
C ARG A 230 -18.47 -12.18 -5.94
N GLN A 231 -18.36 -11.09 -5.17
CA GLN A 231 -18.80 -11.01 -3.77
C GLN A 231 -20.25 -10.48 -3.65
N GLY A 232 -21.00 -10.34 -4.78
CA GLY A 232 -22.38 -9.89 -4.80
C GLY A 232 -22.57 -8.37 -4.88
N LEU A 233 -21.52 -7.62 -5.16
CA LEU A 233 -21.52 -6.16 -5.29
C LEU A 233 -21.25 -5.77 -6.76
N SER A 234 -22.23 -5.98 -7.61
CA SER A 234 -22.10 -5.86 -9.06
C SER A 234 -22.47 -4.50 -9.64
N ARG A 235 -23.05 -3.58 -8.83
CA ARG A 235 -23.27 -2.20 -9.22
C ARG A 235 -22.14 -1.34 -8.65
N TYR A 236 -21.46 -0.57 -9.49
CA TYR A 236 -20.35 0.28 -9.07
C TYR A 236 -20.44 1.69 -9.66
N ASN A 237 -19.73 2.62 -8.99
CA ASN A 237 -19.44 3.96 -9.47
C ASN A 237 -17.96 4.24 -9.18
N LEU A 238 -17.18 4.56 -10.21
CA LEU A 238 -15.78 4.95 -10.08
C LEU A 238 -15.71 6.43 -9.71
N ILE A 239 -15.11 6.74 -8.57
CA ILE A 239 -14.99 8.10 -8.02
C ILE A 239 -13.65 8.72 -8.46
N LYS A 240 -12.56 7.95 -8.37
CA LYS A 240 -11.22 8.37 -8.82
C LYS A 240 -10.49 7.15 -9.37
N VAL A 241 -9.85 7.31 -10.53
CA VAL A 241 -8.97 6.30 -11.14
C VAL A 241 -7.68 6.99 -11.54
N ASN A 242 -6.67 6.91 -10.66
CA ASN A 242 -5.35 7.47 -10.89
C ASN A 242 -4.31 6.57 -10.18
N ASP A 243 -3.54 7.09 -9.26
CA ASP A 243 -2.65 6.34 -8.36
C ASP A 243 -3.39 5.36 -7.44
N VAL A 244 -4.66 5.64 -7.17
CA VAL A 244 -5.59 4.78 -6.46
C VAL A 244 -6.83 4.45 -7.28
N LEU A 245 -7.47 3.34 -6.96
CA LEU A 245 -8.82 2.99 -7.39
C LEU A 245 -9.77 3.33 -6.24
N PHE A 246 -10.53 4.41 -6.38
CA PHE A 246 -11.50 4.86 -5.42
C PHE A 246 -12.90 4.67 -6.01
N ALA A 247 -13.68 3.77 -5.43
CA ALA A 247 -14.95 3.33 -6.00
C ALA A 247 -16.01 3.00 -4.95
N GLU A 248 -17.26 3.21 -5.33
CA GLU A 248 -18.43 2.86 -4.56
C GLU A 248 -19.09 1.62 -5.15
N PHE A 249 -19.47 0.66 -4.30
CA PHE A 249 -20.13 -0.59 -4.71
C PHE A 249 -21.43 -0.80 -3.95
N SER A 250 -22.43 -1.39 -4.64
CA SER A 250 -23.70 -1.79 -4.03
C SER A 250 -24.21 -3.09 -4.64
N ARG A 251 -25.23 -3.67 -3.97
CA ARG A 251 -25.92 -4.86 -4.46
C ARG A 251 -26.76 -4.55 -5.71
N ASN A 252 -27.26 -5.61 -6.35
CA ASN A 252 -28.29 -5.54 -7.41
C ASN A 252 -27.88 -4.76 -8.67
N GLY A 253 -26.64 -4.95 -9.12
CA GLY A 253 -26.17 -4.47 -10.42
C GLY A 253 -26.07 -5.61 -11.44
N SER A 254 -25.91 -5.24 -12.71
CA SER A 254 -25.67 -6.17 -13.83
C SER A 254 -24.34 -5.89 -14.55
N GLN A 255 -23.51 -5.05 -13.96
CA GLN A 255 -22.22 -4.68 -14.57
C GLN A 255 -21.21 -5.80 -14.30
N ILE A 256 -20.90 -6.57 -15.33
CA ILE A 256 -19.83 -7.58 -15.31
C ILE A 256 -18.72 -7.04 -16.22
N VAL A 257 -17.49 -7.07 -15.72
CA VAL A 257 -16.31 -6.71 -16.48
C VAL A 257 -15.49 -7.98 -16.69
N ASP A 258 -15.20 -8.28 -17.94
CA ASP A 258 -14.29 -9.36 -18.29
C ASP A 258 -12.85 -8.89 -18.10
N VAL A 259 -12.10 -9.66 -17.32
CA VAL A 259 -10.67 -9.40 -17.10
C VAL A 259 -9.87 -10.29 -18.04
N HIS A 260 -9.08 -9.67 -18.88
CA HIS A 260 -8.15 -10.40 -19.74
C HIS A 260 -6.85 -10.71 -19.01
N VAL A 261 -6.46 -11.98 -18.98
CA VAL A 261 -5.21 -12.42 -18.31
C VAL A 261 -3.99 -11.74 -18.92
N GLU A 262 -4.03 -11.50 -20.22
CA GLU A 262 -2.97 -10.83 -21.00
C GLU A 262 -2.71 -9.41 -20.50
N ASP A 263 -3.74 -8.65 -20.11
CA ASP A 263 -3.60 -7.30 -19.58
C ASP A 263 -2.88 -7.32 -18.23
N SER A 264 -3.27 -8.25 -17.36
CA SER A 264 -2.60 -8.45 -16.07
C SER A 264 -1.13 -8.87 -16.24
N LEU A 265 -0.84 -9.75 -17.19
CA LEU A 265 0.52 -10.15 -17.54
C LEU A 265 1.33 -8.98 -18.11
N SER A 266 0.71 -8.12 -18.92
CA SER A 266 1.39 -6.95 -19.48
C SER A 266 1.84 -5.99 -18.38
N HIS A 267 1.02 -5.74 -17.35
CA HIS A 267 1.38 -4.93 -16.20
C HIS A 267 2.51 -5.56 -15.37
N LEU A 268 2.47 -6.87 -15.14
CA LEU A 268 3.54 -7.58 -14.45
C LEU A 268 4.88 -7.49 -15.21
N ASN A 269 4.86 -7.71 -16.51
CA ASN A 269 6.05 -7.59 -17.36
C ASN A 269 6.59 -6.16 -17.36
N LEU A 270 5.71 -5.14 -17.39
CA LEU A 270 6.09 -3.74 -17.36
C LEU A 270 6.85 -3.37 -16.07
N VAL A 271 6.45 -3.92 -14.90
CA VAL A 271 7.21 -3.74 -13.65
C VAL A 271 8.64 -4.26 -13.81
N GLU A 272 8.81 -5.49 -14.32
CA GLU A 272 10.14 -6.09 -14.50
C GLU A 272 11.01 -5.29 -15.48
N GLU A 273 10.43 -4.85 -16.60
CA GLU A 273 11.11 -4.03 -17.59
C GLU A 273 11.56 -2.68 -17.01
N ASN A 274 10.67 -2.00 -16.29
CA ASN A 274 10.97 -0.70 -15.71
C ASN A 274 12.05 -0.79 -14.62
N ILE A 275 11.99 -1.80 -13.73
CA ILE A 275 13.05 -2.05 -12.75
C ILE A 275 14.39 -2.33 -13.44
N SER A 276 14.40 -3.13 -14.50
CA SER A 276 15.62 -3.44 -15.27
C SER A 276 16.20 -2.21 -15.94
N LYS A 277 15.36 -1.40 -16.61
CA LYS A 277 15.76 -0.13 -17.23
C LYS A 277 16.35 0.84 -16.20
N CYS A 278 15.65 1.03 -15.10
CA CYS A 278 16.10 1.91 -14.00
C CYS A 278 17.43 1.42 -13.42
N SER A 279 17.59 0.11 -13.17
CA SER A 279 18.86 -0.47 -12.71
C SER A 279 20.03 -0.15 -13.64
N THR A 280 19.80 -0.32 -14.94
CA THR A 280 20.82 -0.05 -15.97
C THR A 280 21.20 1.44 -16.01
N HIS A 281 20.20 2.32 -15.92
CA HIS A 281 20.41 3.77 -15.92
C HIS A 281 21.15 4.24 -14.67
N LEU A 282 20.73 3.78 -13.49
CA LEU A 282 21.38 4.09 -12.23
C LEU A 282 22.85 3.63 -12.21
N LYS A 283 23.15 2.42 -12.66
CA LYS A 283 24.54 1.94 -12.77
C LYS A 283 25.42 2.85 -13.62
N LYS A 284 24.91 3.37 -14.75
CA LYS A 284 25.63 4.33 -15.59
C LYS A 284 25.86 5.65 -14.86
N ILE A 285 24.85 6.19 -14.17
CA ILE A 285 24.97 7.41 -13.36
C ILE A 285 26.07 7.22 -12.31
N PHE A 286 25.98 6.16 -11.50
CA PHE A 286 26.88 5.92 -10.39
C PHE A 286 28.34 5.66 -10.81
N GLN A 287 28.58 5.15 -12.02
CA GLN A 287 29.93 5.05 -12.60
C GLN A 287 30.57 6.42 -12.92
N GLN A 288 29.77 7.46 -13.11
CA GLN A 288 30.20 8.79 -13.52
C GLN A 288 30.20 9.83 -12.38
N LEU A 289 29.67 9.47 -11.20
CA LEU A 289 29.56 10.38 -10.08
C LEU A 289 30.93 10.79 -9.54
N LYS A 290 31.13 12.12 -9.40
CA LYS A 290 32.35 12.70 -8.81
C LYS A 290 32.40 12.61 -7.29
N TYR A 291 31.23 12.55 -6.63
CA TYR A 291 31.11 12.56 -5.18
C TYR A 291 30.69 11.18 -4.68
N PRO A 292 31.46 10.58 -3.75
CA PRO A 292 31.18 9.22 -3.29
C PRO A 292 29.98 9.13 -2.36
N THR A 293 29.60 10.24 -1.67
CA THR A 293 28.52 10.23 -0.69
C THR A 293 27.19 10.57 -1.34
N CYS A 294 26.28 9.61 -1.31
CA CYS A 294 24.92 9.75 -1.80
C CYS A 294 23.92 9.57 -0.65
N ALA A 295 22.83 10.32 -0.69
CA ALA A 295 21.66 10.10 0.16
C ALA A 295 20.42 9.80 -0.69
N ILE A 296 19.40 9.22 -0.06
CA ILE A 296 18.06 9.09 -0.63
C ILE A 296 17.11 10.01 0.14
N PHE A 297 16.23 10.75 -0.53
CA PHE A 297 15.22 11.57 0.11
C PHE A 297 13.95 10.76 0.39
N GLY A 298 13.46 10.85 1.64
CA GLY A 298 12.36 10.08 2.20
C GLY A 298 12.87 8.98 3.13
N GLY A 299 12.60 9.11 4.43
CA GLY A 299 12.89 8.11 5.45
C GLY A 299 11.70 7.18 5.65
N GLY A 300 11.22 6.51 4.61
CA GLY A 300 10.03 5.68 4.67
C GLY A 300 10.09 4.40 3.83
N GLY A 301 8.93 3.74 3.70
CA GLY A 301 8.80 2.46 2.99
C GLY A 301 9.24 2.51 1.54
N ALA A 302 8.93 3.60 0.81
CA ALA A 302 9.31 3.76 -0.58
C ALA A 302 10.84 3.71 -0.77
N SER A 303 11.59 4.45 0.06
CA SER A 303 13.06 4.42 0.02
C SER A 303 13.64 3.05 0.39
N THR A 304 13.01 2.37 1.37
CA THR A 304 13.41 1.00 1.73
C THR A 304 13.25 0.06 0.55
N LEU A 305 12.07 0.02 -0.06
CA LEU A 305 11.79 -0.86 -1.21
C LEU A 305 12.67 -0.54 -2.41
N PHE A 306 12.88 0.75 -2.69
CA PHE A 306 13.79 1.19 -3.75
C PHE A 306 15.21 0.62 -3.55
N LEU A 307 15.77 0.74 -2.36
CA LEU A 307 17.11 0.23 -2.06
C LEU A 307 17.20 -1.30 -2.16
N TYR A 308 16.12 -2.03 -1.82
CA TYR A 308 16.09 -3.50 -1.99
C TYR A 308 15.88 -3.93 -3.45
N ASN A 309 15.21 -3.14 -4.28
CA ASN A 309 15.14 -3.38 -5.73
C ASN A 309 16.48 -3.13 -6.43
N TYR A 310 17.33 -2.26 -5.86
CA TYR A 310 18.65 -1.91 -6.41
C TYR A 310 19.77 -2.11 -5.37
N PRO A 311 20.12 -3.38 -5.02
CA PRO A 311 21.03 -3.67 -3.90
C PRO A 311 22.43 -3.06 -4.03
N PHE A 312 22.90 -2.80 -5.25
CA PHE A 312 24.20 -2.14 -5.48
C PHE A 312 24.25 -0.71 -4.90
N LEU A 313 23.09 -0.08 -4.69
CA LEU A 313 23.01 1.24 -4.06
C LEU A 313 23.45 1.25 -2.60
N PHE A 314 23.43 0.11 -1.91
CA PHE A 314 23.96 0.00 -0.54
C PHE A 314 25.47 0.34 -0.43
N ASP A 315 26.20 0.27 -1.53
CA ASP A 315 27.61 0.65 -1.57
C ASP A 315 27.78 2.18 -1.72
N HIS A 316 26.75 2.89 -2.12
CA HIS A 316 26.77 4.32 -2.44
C HIS A 316 25.93 5.17 -1.49
N VAL A 317 24.71 4.73 -1.16
CA VAL A 317 23.80 5.48 -0.29
C VAL A 317 24.19 5.30 1.16
N ARG A 318 24.49 6.41 1.84
CA ARG A 318 24.92 6.44 3.24
C ARG A 318 23.86 6.97 4.20
N TYR A 319 22.92 7.76 3.72
CA TYR A 319 21.92 8.44 4.54
C TYR A 319 20.54 8.44 3.85
N ALA A 320 19.48 8.44 4.65
CA ALA A 320 18.15 8.85 4.22
C ALA A 320 17.86 10.25 4.79
N LEU A 321 17.36 11.15 3.95
CA LEU A 321 17.00 12.50 4.35
C LEU A 321 15.51 12.58 4.60
N ASP A 322 15.06 13.07 5.75
CA ASP A 322 13.63 13.27 6.01
C ASP A 322 13.42 14.54 6.85
N ASN A 323 12.36 15.29 6.53
CA ASN A 323 11.97 16.49 7.26
C ASN A 323 11.19 16.18 8.55
N ASP A 324 10.64 14.97 8.68
CA ASP A 324 9.93 14.53 9.87
C ASP A 324 10.93 14.23 10.99
N LEU A 325 10.94 15.11 12.00
CA LEU A 325 11.80 14.98 13.16
C LEU A 325 11.54 13.70 13.99
N LYS A 326 10.34 13.12 13.91
CA LYS A 326 10.01 11.86 14.58
C LYS A 326 10.79 10.67 14.02
N LYS A 327 11.27 10.77 12.77
CA LYS A 327 12.09 9.76 12.11
C LYS A 327 13.60 9.95 12.35
N ALA A 328 14.02 11.13 12.81
CA ALA A 328 15.43 11.41 13.06
C ALA A 328 16.04 10.45 14.08
N GLY A 329 17.21 9.87 13.75
CA GLY A 329 17.89 8.87 14.59
C GLY A 329 17.37 7.43 14.41
N ARG A 330 16.29 7.21 13.66
CA ARG A 330 15.88 5.89 13.18
C ARG A 330 16.72 5.46 11.97
N THR A 331 16.51 4.24 11.51
CA THR A 331 17.28 3.67 10.40
C THR A 331 16.35 2.96 9.40
N LEU A 332 16.75 2.91 8.14
CA LEU A 332 16.17 2.04 7.12
C LEU A 332 17.04 0.79 6.92
N CYS A 333 16.48 -0.19 6.22
CA CYS A 333 17.20 -1.35 5.69
C CYS A 333 18.04 -2.07 6.77
N ASN A 334 17.39 -2.47 7.88
CA ASN A 334 18.03 -3.22 8.97
C ASN A 334 19.25 -2.49 9.61
N GLY A 335 19.15 -1.18 9.76
CA GLY A 335 20.19 -0.39 10.41
C GLY A 335 21.30 0.10 9.48
N ARG A 336 21.22 -0.21 8.18
CA ARG A 336 22.26 0.19 7.21
C ARG A 336 22.23 1.68 6.89
N ILE A 337 21.04 2.29 6.83
CA ILE A 337 20.84 3.66 6.34
C ILE A 337 20.23 4.50 7.46
N PRO A 338 21.01 5.32 8.16
CA PRO A 338 20.50 6.24 9.18
C PRO A 338 19.69 7.36 8.55
N ILE A 339 18.60 7.76 9.24
CA ILE A 339 17.74 8.87 8.85
C ILE A 339 18.23 10.14 9.52
N VAL A 340 18.48 11.18 8.72
CA VAL A 340 18.98 12.48 9.17
C VAL A 340 18.17 13.62 8.54
N SER A 341 18.15 14.79 9.21
CA SER A 341 17.52 15.98 8.65
C SER A 341 18.27 16.48 7.40
N PRO A 342 17.58 16.99 6.36
CA PRO A 342 18.21 17.64 5.20
C PRO A 342 19.18 18.77 5.55
N ASN A 343 19.02 19.42 6.71
CA ASN A 343 19.95 20.45 7.19
C ASN A 343 21.37 19.93 7.42
N LYS A 344 21.57 18.61 7.51
CA LYS A 344 22.87 17.97 7.68
C LYS A 344 23.64 17.71 6.38
N ILE A 345 23.08 18.04 5.23
CA ILE A 345 23.67 17.77 3.91
C ILE A 345 25.11 18.31 3.83
N ASN A 346 25.33 19.56 4.25
CA ASN A 346 26.66 20.16 4.20
C ASN A 346 27.63 19.55 5.21
N ASP A 347 27.17 19.30 6.46
CA ASP A 347 27.99 18.72 7.53
C ASP A 347 28.46 17.30 7.20
N LEU A 348 27.65 16.55 6.43
CA LEU A 348 27.88 15.16 6.03
C LEU A 348 28.49 15.03 4.62
N GLU A 349 28.83 16.16 3.99
CA GLU A 349 29.43 16.23 2.66
C GLU A 349 28.64 15.41 1.59
N ILE A 350 27.31 15.47 1.66
CA ILE A 350 26.41 14.79 0.72
C ILE A 350 26.45 15.56 -0.60
N GLY A 351 26.99 14.94 -1.63
CA GLY A 351 27.10 15.56 -2.97
C GLY A 351 25.97 15.15 -3.92
N ASN A 352 25.30 14.03 -3.66
CA ASN A 352 24.23 13.51 -4.50
C ASN A 352 23.02 13.12 -3.67
N VAL A 353 21.81 13.37 -4.20
CA VAL A 353 20.55 12.97 -3.55
C VAL A 353 19.64 12.31 -4.58
N ILE A 354 19.29 11.03 -4.31
CA ILE A 354 18.26 10.32 -5.05
C ILE A 354 16.90 10.84 -4.56
N VAL A 355 16.03 11.23 -5.48
CA VAL A 355 14.64 11.62 -5.21
C VAL A 355 13.71 10.69 -6.01
N LEU A 356 12.76 10.09 -5.33
CA LEU A 356 11.82 9.16 -5.96
C LEU A 356 10.74 9.91 -6.75
N ASP A 357 10.43 11.14 -6.34
CA ASP A 357 9.48 12.03 -6.97
C ASP A 357 10.04 13.47 -7.00
N ASN A 358 9.90 14.13 -8.14
CA ASN A 358 10.43 15.48 -8.38
C ASN A 358 9.82 16.54 -7.46
N THR A 359 8.60 16.37 -6.99
CA THR A 359 7.97 17.28 -6.02
C THR A 359 8.76 17.37 -4.72
N HIS A 360 9.56 16.37 -4.39
CA HIS A 360 10.40 16.37 -3.20
C HIS A 360 11.63 17.28 -3.29
N ILE A 361 12.06 17.69 -4.47
CA ILE A 361 13.25 18.55 -4.66
C ILE A 361 13.07 19.90 -3.95
N GLU A 362 11.87 20.46 -3.98
CA GLU A 362 11.55 21.74 -3.32
C GLU A 362 11.75 21.68 -1.79
N TYR A 363 11.51 20.54 -1.18
CA TYR A 363 11.66 20.33 0.27
C TYR A 363 13.12 20.24 0.73
N ILE A 364 14.06 19.93 -0.19
CA ILE A 364 15.49 19.84 0.14
C ILE A 364 16.14 21.19 0.02
N ASN A 365 15.74 22.01 -0.94
CA ASN A 365 16.18 23.39 -1.21
C ASN A 365 17.69 23.63 -1.09
N ASN A 366 18.53 22.70 -1.55
CA ASN A 366 19.98 22.81 -1.53
C ASN A 366 20.56 22.81 -2.96
N LYS A 367 21.00 23.99 -3.44
CA LYS A 367 21.55 24.20 -4.79
C LYS A 367 22.93 23.57 -5.02
N LYS A 368 23.57 23.03 -3.98
CA LYS A 368 24.94 22.48 -4.06
C LYS A 368 24.97 20.98 -4.28
N VAL A 369 23.83 20.28 -4.21
CA VAL A 369 23.76 18.84 -4.43
C VAL A 369 23.28 18.53 -5.86
N ASN A 370 23.73 17.40 -6.38
CA ASN A 370 23.23 16.83 -7.62
C ASN A 370 22.02 15.94 -7.31
N TYR A 371 20.87 16.21 -7.95
CA TYR A 371 19.66 15.42 -7.80
C TYR A 371 19.58 14.33 -8.86
N ILE A 372 19.29 13.11 -8.45
CA ILE A 372 19.04 11.95 -9.29
C ILE A 372 17.55 11.64 -9.18
N SER A 373 16.77 12.10 -10.14
CA SER A 373 15.32 11.91 -10.20
C SER A 373 14.98 10.53 -10.75
N ILE A 374 14.20 9.77 -10.01
CA ILE A 374 13.74 8.44 -10.42
C ILE A 374 12.49 8.55 -11.31
N SER A 375 11.58 9.49 -11.02
CA SER A 375 10.42 9.72 -11.89
C SER A 375 10.84 10.04 -13.32
N ASP A 376 11.88 10.85 -13.53
CA ASP A 376 12.39 11.17 -14.87
C ASP A 376 12.92 9.93 -15.61
N ILE A 377 13.47 8.95 -14.87
CA ILE A 377 13.96 7.69 -15.47
C ILE A 377 12.79 6.81 -15.95
N TYR A 378 11.65 6.82 -15.23
CA TYR A 378 10.48 6.05 -15.65
C TYR A 378 9.67 6.71 -16.75
N GLU A 379 9.76 8.03 -16.88
CA GLU A 379 9.06 8.80 -17.93
C GLU A 379 9.83 8.83 -19.26
N SER A 380 11.14 8.47 -19.27
CA SER A 380 11.99 8.42 -20.44
C SER A 380 11.91 7.05 -21.17
#